data_ee8a8ccb5dc9c6eb6788b6b3958d5553
#
_entry.id   ee8a8ccb5dc9c6eb6788b6b3958d5553
#
_cell.length_a   1.000
_cell.length_b   1.000
_cell.length_c   1.000
_cell.angle_alpha   90.00
_cell.angle_beta   90.00
_cell.angle_gamma   90.00
#
_symmetry.space_group_name_H-M   'P 1'
#
loop_
_entity.id
_entity.type
_entity.pdbx_description
1 polymer ?
#
loop_
_entity_poly.entity_id
_entity_poly.type
_entity_poly.pdbx_seq_one_letter_code
_entity_poly.pdbx_strand_id
1 'polypeptide(L)'
;MYERYGKRLLDIILSLAATIILAIPMGLVALWIKLDSPGPVFFKQRRVGKGKTHFNILKFRTMRGDTPHDVPTHLLKDADSYITGSGAFLRKTSLDELPQIYNILAGQMSVIGPRPALYNQYDLIEARDKVRANDIRPGLTGLAQVNGRDELPIDVKARYDGEYAAHVTFWNDVKIFFRSITYVFQRRGVVEGGTGAMNQTKKENPSK
;
A
#
# COMPACT_ATOMS: atom_id res chain seq x y z
N MET A 1 15.17 -18.43 11.59
CA MET A 1 15.28 -19.10 10.27
C MET A 1 14.23 -18.61 9.28
N TYR A 2 12.94 -18.55 9.67
CA TYR A 2 11.85 -18.08 8.80
C TYR A 2 12.08 -16.65 8.28
N GLU A 3 12.29 -15.68 9.14
CA GLU A 3 12.48 -14.26 8.77
C GLU A 3 13.62 -14.07 7.75
N ARG A 4 14.73 -14.80 7.93
CA ARG A 4 15.94 -14.62 7.11
C ARG A 4 15.82 -15.23 5.71
N TYR A 5 15.22 -16.42 5.58
CA TYR A 5 15.17 -17.18 4.34
C TYR A 5 13.77 -17.61 3.93
N GLY A 6 12.99 -18.21 4.86
CA GLY A 6 11.68 -18.80 4.56
C GLY A 6 10.68 -17.78 4.06
N LYS A 7 10.66 -16.59 4.67
CA LYS A 7 9.78 -15.51 4.25
C LYS A 7 10.06 -15.06 2.81
N ARG A 8 11.33 -14.88 2.46
CA ARG A 8 11.71 -14.47 1.09
C ARG A 8 11.37 -15.53 0.06
N LEU A 9 11.58 -16.81 0.38
CA LEU A 9 11.21 -17.92 -0.49
C LEU A 9 9.70 -17.94 -0.75
N LEU A 10 8.88 -17.78 0.30
CA LEU A 10 7.43 -17.70 0.18
C LEU A 10 6.99 -16.47 -0.64
N ASP A 11 7.59 -15.31 -0.40
CA ASP A 11 7.31 -14.09 -1.19
C ASP A 11 7.54 -14.35 -2.69
N ILE A 12 8.63 -15.01 -3.06
CA ILE A 12 8.95 -15.33 -4.45
C ILE A 12 7.92 -16.33 -5.02
N ILE A 13 7.66 -17.44 -4.32
CA ILE A 13 6.74 -18.47 -4.78
C ILE A 13 5.33 -17.89 -5.00
N LEU A 14 4.81 -17.16 -4.00
CA LEU A 14 3.48 -16.56 -4.06
C LEU A 14 3.39 -15.50 -5.18
N SER A 15 4.41 -14.66 -5.31
CA SER A 15 4.40 -13.61 -6.34
C SER A 15 4.58 -14.19 -7.75
N LEU A 16 5.35 -15.26 -7.92
CA LEU A 16 5.48 -15.94 -9.20
C LEU A 16 4.17 -16.60 -9.60
N ALA A 17 3.55 -17.33 -8.68
CA ALA A 17 2.24 -17.94 -8.90
C ALA A 17 1.18 -16.86 -9.23
N ALA A 18 1.15 -15.76 -8.46
CA ALA A 18 0.26 -14.64 -8.73
C ALA A 18 0.51 -14.00 -10.10
N THR A 19 1.77 -13.87 -10.53
CA THR A 19 2.12 -13.34 -11.86
C THR A 19 1.55 -14.21 -12.97
N ILE A 20 1.65 -15.54 -12.85
CA ILE A 20 1.12 -16.48 -13.85
C ILE A 20 -0.42 -16.43 -13.86
N ILE A 21 -1.05 -16.56 -12.69
CA ILE A 21 -2.52 -16.61 -12.57
C ILE A 21 -3.18 -15.29 -13.01
N LEU A 22 -2.56 -14.16 -12.66
CA LEU A 22 -3.11 -12.83 -12.91
C LEU A 22 -2.63 -12.22 -14.24
N ALA A 23 -1.82 -12.90 -15.04
CA ALA A 23 -1.32 -12.37 -16.31
C ALA A 23 -2.45 -11.90 -17.24
N ILE A 24 -3.47 -12.75 -17.47
CA ILE A 24 -4.62 -12.41 -18.33
C ILE A 24 -5.47 -11.30 -17.69
N PRO A 25 -5.94 -11.41 -16.43
CA PRO A 25 -6.65 -10.31 -15.77
C PRO A 25 -5.91 -8.98 -15.81
N MET A 26 -4.60 -8.98 -15.54
CA MET A 26 -3.79 -7.75 -15.58
C MET A 26 -3.67 -7.18 -16.99
N GLY A 27 -3.58 -8.05 -18.01
CA GLY A 27 -3.61 -7.63 -19.41
C GLY A 27 -4.91 -6.95 -19.79
N LEU A 28 -6.06 -7.51 -19.37
CA LEU A 28 -7.38 -6.92 -19.59
C LEU A 28 -7.53 -5.57 -18.89
N VAL A 29 -7.06 -5.45 -17.63
CA VAL A 29 -7.03 -4.17 -16.91
C VAL A 29 -6.14 -3.15 -17.63
N ALA A 30 -4.98 -3.57 -18.11
CA ALA A 30 -4.07 -2.69 -18.85
C ALA A 30 -4.71 -2.15 -20.14
N LEU A 31 -5.41 -3.01 -20.88
CA LEU A 31 -6.16 -2.62 -22.07
C LEU A 31 -7.30 -1.65 -21.71
N TRP A 32 -8.06 -1.93 -20.66
CA TRP A 32 -9.13 -1.04 -20.21
C TRP A 32 -8.61 0.35 -19.85
N ILE A 33 -7.52 0.45 -19.09
CA ILE A 33 -6.88 1.73 -18.75
C ILE A 33 -6.48 2.51 -20.01
N LYS A 34 -5.96 1.83 -21.04
CA LYS A 34 -5.55 2.45 -22.30
C LYS A 34 -6.73 2.98 -23.11
N LEU A 35 -7.86 2.29 -23.06
CA LEU A 35 -9.09 2.72 -23.75
C LEU A 35 -9.80 3.86 -23.01
N ASP A 36 -9.71 3.88 -21.68
CA ASP A 36 -10.40 4.86 -20.84
C ASP A 36 -9.72 6.23 -20.81
N SER A 37 -8.38 6.28 -20.87
CA SER A 37 -7.66 7.55 -20.86
C SER A 37 -6.26 7.47 -21.51
N PRO A 38 -5.77 8.53 -22.17
CA PRO A 38 -4.43 8.56 -22.75
C PRO A 38 -3.33 8.53 -21.69
N GLY A 39 -2.18 7.90 -22.00
CA GLY A 39 -1.00 7.87 -21.14
C GLY A 39 -0.54 6.45 -20.76
N PRO A 40 0.41 6.31 -19.79
CA PRO A 40 0.98 5.02 -19.39
C PRO A 40 -0.03 4.17 -18.62
N VAL A 41 0.10 2.84 -18.70
CA VAL A 41 -0.73 1.88 -17.93
C VAL A 41 -0.34 1.89 -16.45
N PHE A 42 0.95 2.01 -16.18
CA PHE A 42 1.48 1.96 -14.83
C PHE A 42 1.78 3.34 -14.28
N PHE A 43 1.44 3.53 -13.03
CA PHE A 43 1.86 4.64 -12.18
C PHE A 43 3.03 4.19 -11.31
N LYS A 44 4.03 5.07 -11.15
CA LYS A 44 5.20 4.86 -10.33
C LYS A 44 5.30 5.97 -9.29
N GLN A 45 5.58 5.62 -8.04
CA GLN A 45 5.75 6.60 -6.97
C GLN A 45 6.89 6.17 -6.04
N ARG A 46 7.74 7.13 -5.69
CA ARG A 46 8.88 6.90 -4.80
C ARG A 46 8.42 6.59 -3.38
N ARG A 47 8.88 5.47 -2.85
CA ARG A 47 8.53 4.97 -1.52
C ARG A 47 9.77 4.57 -0.74
N VAL A 48 9.61 4.48 0.59
CA VAL A 48 10.63 4.02 1.52
C VAL A 48 10.59 2.49 1.60
N GLY A 49 11.75 1.87 1.37
CA GLY A 49 12.00 0.45 1.48
C GLY A 49 12.75 0.08 2.75
N LYS A 50 13.24 -1.16 2.81
CA LYS A 50 14.04 -1.69 3.91
C LYS A 50 15.28 -0.83 4.15
N GLY A 51 15.58 -0.52 5.42
CA GLY A 51 16.73 0.31 5.81
C GLY A 51 16.67 1.73 5.24
N LYS A 52 15.46 2.24 5.01
CA LYS A 52 15.18 3.56 4.41
C LYS A 52 15.73 3.75 3.00
N THR A 53 16.00 2.65 2.27
CA THR A 53 16.26 2.72 0.84
C THR A 53 15.04 3.23 0.10
N HIS A 54 15.22 3.74 -1.12
CA HIS A 54 14.11 4.19 -1.93
C HIS A 54 13.86 3.25 -3.11
N PHE A 55 12.60 3.04 -3.44
CA PHE A 55 12.17 2.31 -4.63
C PHE A 55 10.91 2.95 -5.22
N ASN A 56 10.59 2.60 -6.46
CA ASN A 56 9.36 3.00 -7.10
C ASN A 56 8.32 1.89 -6.96
N ILE A 57 7.25 2.15 -6.19
CA ILE A 57 6.10 1.26 -6.14
C ILE A 57 5.39 1.27 -7.49
N LEU A 58 4.96 0.11 -7.96
CA LEU A 58 4.19 -0.04 -9.19
C LEU A 58 2.71 -0.19 -8.87
N LYS A 59 1.88 0.59 -9.54
CA LYS A 59 0.41 0.48 -9.51
C LYS A 59 -0.15 0.61 -10.91
N PHE A 60 -1.36 0.14 -11.13
CA PHE A 60 -2.12 0.60 -12.28
C PHE A 60 -2.48 2.06 -12.12
N ARG A 61 -2.46 2.80 -13.23
CA ARG A 61 -2.87 4.20 -13.25
C ARG A 61 -4.38 4.29 -13.03
N THR A 62 -4.78 5.12 -12.06
CA THR A 62 -6.16 5.37 -11.69
C THR A 62 -6.56 6.83 -11.84
N MET A 63 -5.61 7.68 -12.20
CA MET A 63 -5.82 9.11 -12.39
C MET A 63 -5.32 9.55 -13.77
N ARG A 64 -5.82 10.67 -14.26
CA ARG A 64 -5.43 11.25 -15.54
C ARG A 64 -3.94 11.64 -15.52
N GLY A 65 -3.32 11.70 -16.72
CA GLY A 65 -1.90 11.99 -16.86
C GLY A 65 -1.50 13.43 -16.50
N ASP A 66 -2.47 14.35 -16.41
CA ASP A 66 -2.29 15.75 -16.00
C ASP A 66 -2.36 15.95 -14.46
N THR A 67 -2.52 14.86 -13.71
CA THR A 67 -2.54 14.91 -12.24
C THR A 67 -1.15 15.26 -11.69
N PRO A 68 -1.02 16.18 -10.71
CA PRO A 68 0.25 16.45 -10.05
C PRO A 68 0.85 15.20 -9.39
N HIS A 69 2.07 14.81 -9.78
CA HIS A 69 2.69 13.54 -9.35
C HIS A 69 3.30 13.58 -7.93
N ASP A 70 3.73 14.75 -7.48
CA ASP A 70 4.49 14.91 -6.22
C ASP A 70 3.61 15.27 -5.03
N VAL A 71 2.31 15.41 -5.23
CA VAL A 71 1.34 15.72 -4.18
C VAL A 71 0.60 14.45 -3.78
N PRO A 72 0.58 14.09 -2.49
CA PRO A 72 -0.27 13.01 -2.00
C PRO A 72 -1.74 13.25 -2.37
N THR A 73 -2.46 12.22 -2.79
CA THR A 73 -3.84 12.33 -3.28
C THR A 73 -4.77 13.07 -2.32
N HIS A 74 -4.58 12.91 -1.00
CA HIS A 74 -5.40 13.56 0.03
C HIS A 74 -5.12 15.07 0.19
N LEU A 75 -4.04 15.57 -0.38
CA LEU A 75 -3.69 16.99 -0.40
C LEU A 75 -4.06 17.66 -1.73
N LEU A 76 -4.52 16.90 -2.71
CA LEU A 76 -5.02 17.43 -3.97
C LEU A 76 -6.40 18.05 -3.77
N LYS A 77 -6.56 19.32 -4.14
CA LYS A 77 -7.88 19.93 -4.30
C LYS A 77 -8.61 19.18 -5.41
N ASP A 78 -9.85 18.79 -5.16
CA ASP A 78 -10.71 18.09 -6.12
C ASP A 78 -10.08 16.79 -6.69
N ALA A 79 -9.43 16.00 -5.82
CA ALA A 79 -8.77 14.74 -6.19
C ALA A 79 -9.67 13.82 -7.03
N ASP A 80 -10.98 13.82 -6.76
CA ASP A 80 -11.97 13.02 -7.48
C ASP A 80 -12.11 13.42 -8.95
N SER A 81 -11.87 14.68 -9.31
CA SER A 81 -11.93 15.14 -10.71
C SER A 81 -10.83 14.56 -11.60
N TYR A 82 -9.74 14.09 -11.00
CA TYR A 82 -8.62 13.46 -11.71
C TYR A 82 -8.79 11.95 -11.83
N ILE A 83 -9.72 11.33 -11.10
CA ILE A 83 -9.93 9.88 -11.11
C ILE A 83 -10.62 9.49 -12.43
N THR A 84 -10.05 8.53 -13.15
CA THR A 84 -10.64 8.00 -14.40
C THR A 84 -11.76 7.01 -14.08
N GLY A 85 -12.63 6.71 -15.05
CA GLY A 85 -13.72 5.73 -14.88
C GLY A 85 -13.20 4.36 -14.48
N SER A 86 -12.19 3.84 -15.18
CA SER A 86 -11.48 2.61 -14.81
C SER A 86 -10.82 2.76 -13.44
N GLY A 87 -10.22 3.92 -13.15
CA GLY A 87 -9.54 4.22 -11.91
C GLY A 87 -10.44 4.11 -10.69
N ALA A 88 -11.66 4.63 -10.76
CA ALA A 88 -12.64 4.52 -9.68
C ALA A 88 -12.96 3.05 -9.31
N PHE A 89 -13.13 2.19 -10.32
CA PHE A 89 -13.34 0.77 -10.11
C PHE A 89 -12.11 0.09 -9.52
N LEU A 90 -10.91 0.34 -10.08
CA LEU A 90 -9.65 -0.27 -9.64
C LEU A 90 -9.34 0.08 -8.18
N ARG A 91 -9.54 1.32 -7.77
CA ARG A 91 -9.39 1.78 -6.38
C ARG A 91 -10.39 1.09 -5.45
N LYS A 92 -11.66 1.07 -5.83
CA LYS A 92 -12.72 0.43 -5.05
C LYS A 92 -12.47 -1.06 -4.79
N THR A 93 -11.81 -1.73 -5.73
CA THR A 93 -11.49 -3.18 -5.68
C THR A 93 -10.06 -3.45 -5.22
N SER A 94 -9.22 -2.44 -5.03
CA SER A 94 -7.78 -2.54 -4.77
C SER A 94 -7.00 -3.30 -5.87
N LEU A 95 -7.57 -3.45 -7.06
CA LEU A 95 -6.90 -4.07 -8.20
C LEU A 95 -5.78 -3.20 -8.77
N ASP A 96 -5.79 -1.89 -8.48
CA ASP A 96 -4.70 -0.98 -8.82
C ASP A 96 -3.37 -1.38 -8.20
N GLU A 97 -3.38 -2.11 -7.10
CA GLU A 97 -2.18 -2.54 -6.38
C GLU A 97 -1.56 -3.86 -6.90
N LEU A 98 -2.24 -4.59 -7.80
CA LEU A 98 -1.73 -5.86 -8.34
C LEU A 98 -0.31 -5.77 -8.93
N PRO A 99 0.11 -4.70 -9.64
CA PRO A 99 1.48 -4.63 -10.17
C PRO A 99 2.58 -4.62 -9.10
N GLN A 100 2.25 -4.43 -7.81
CA GLN A 100 3.23 -4.53 -6.72
C GLN A 100 3.82 -5.93 -6.58
N ILE A 101 3.20 -6.98 -7.15
CA ILE A 101 3.81 -8.32 -7.21
C ILE A 101 5.20 -8.28 -7.87
N TYR A 102 5.42 -7.39 -8.83
CA TYR A 102 6.74 -7.20 -9.46
C TYR A 102 7.74 -6.53 -8.50
N ASN A 103 7.29 -5.63 -7.61
CA ASN A 103 8.16 -5.09 -6.55
C ASN A 103 8.54 -6.18 -5.54
N ILE A 104 7.62 -7.13 -5.26
CA ILE A 104 7.91 -8.27 -4.38
C ILE A 104 8.93 -9.20 -5.05
N LEU A 105 8.75 -9.55 -6.32
CA LEU A 105 9.71 -10.36 -7.08
C LEU A 105 11.10 -9.72 -7.15
N ALA A 106 11.16 -8.41 -7.35
CA ALA A 106 12.41 -7.64 -7.35
C ALA A 106 13.07 -7.52 -5.96
N GLY A 107 12.41 -7.96 -4.87
CA GLY A 107 12.95 -7.93 -3.51
C GLY A 107 12.82 -6.57 -2.80
N GLN A 108 12.14 -5.62 -3.40
CA GLN A 108 11.87 -4.31 -2.84
C GLN A 108 10.77 -4.36 -1.77
N MET A 109 9.83 -5.29 -1.92
CA MET A 109 8.69 -5.53 -1.04
C MET A 109 8.58 -7.00 -0.62
N SER A 110 7.68 -7.25 0.30
CA SER A 110 7.21 -8.57 0.76
C SER A 110 5.68 -8.62 0.62
N VAL A 111 5.10 -9.81 0.66
CA VAL A 111 3.63 -9.96 0.73
C VAL A 111 3.11 -9.34 2.03
N ILE A 112 3.74 -9.64 3.16
CA ILE A 112 3.37 -9.14 4.48
C ILE A 112 4.47 -8.24 5.04
N GLY A 113 4.11 -7.04 5.49
CA GLY A 113 5.02 -6.06 6.09
C GLY A 113 4.37 -4.70 6.28
N PRO A 114 5.07 -3.71 6.85
CA PRO A 114 4.59 -2.34 6.94
C PRO A 114 4.29 -1.75 5.55
N ARG A 115 3.15 -1.03 5.39
CA ARG A 115 2.85 -0.38 4.11
C ARG A 115 3.95 0.63 3.75
N PRO A 116 4.48 0.66 2.51
CA PRO A 116 5.58 1.56 2.15
C PRO A 116 5.19 3.03 2.35
N ALA A 117 5.91 3.75 3.21
CA ALA A 117 5.73 5.18 3.42
C ALA A 117 6.10 5.98 2.15
N LEU A 118 5.49 7.14 1.94
CA LEU A 118 5.97 8.10 0.95
C LEU A 118 7.38 8.56 1.34
N TYR A 119 8.21 8.86 0.35
CA TYR A 119 9.61 9.27 0.58
C TYR A 119 9.74 10.55 1.42
N ASN A 120 8.70 11.40 1.44
CA ASN A 120 8.61 12.66 2.17
C ASN A 120 7.68 12.60 3.40
N GLN A 121 7.26 11.43 3.81
CA GLN A 121 6.42 11.22 5.01
C GLN A 121 7.31 11.03 6.24
N TYR A 122 8.06 12.08 6.60
CA TYR A 122 9.10 12.06 7.63
C TYR A 122 8.59 11.67 9.01
N ASP A 123 7.41 12.12 9.39
CA ASP A 123 6.72 11.82 10.64
C ASP A 123 6.50 10.30 10.85
N LEU A 124 5.98 9.61 9.83
CA LEU A 124 5.80 8.16 9.88
C LEU A 124 7.13 7.42 9.85
N ILE A 125 8.10 7.89 9.04
CA ILE A 125 9.42 7.28 8.94
C ILE A 125 10.14 7.35 10.29
N GLU A 126 10.13 8.52 10.96
CA GLU A 126 10.72 8.69 12.27
C GLU A 126 10.03 7.85 13.36
N ALA A 127 8.69 7.82 13.36
CA ALA A 127 7.94 6.99 14.29
C ALA A 127 8.29 5.49 14.14
N ARG A 128 8.48 5.01 12.90
CA ARG A 128 8.89 3.64 12.60
C ARG A 128 10.34 3.33 12.95
N ASP A 129 11.24 4.31 12.89
CA ASP A 129 12.63 4.15 13.33
C ASP A 129 12.68 3.79 14.83
N LYS A 130 11.87 4.46 15.66
CA LYS A 130 11.81 4.21 17.11
C LYS A 130 11.41 2.77 17.45
N VAL A 131 10.67 2.11 16.58
CA VAL A 131 10.18 0.72 16.76
C VAL A 131 10.83 -0.27 15.78
N ARG A 132 11.87 0.14 15.05
CA ARG A 132 12.64 -0.66 14.10
C ARG A 132 11.81 -1.24 12.93
N ALA A 133 10.65 -0.67 12.64
CA ALA A 133 9.79 -1.12 11.55
C ALA A 133 10.37 -0.82 10.15
N ASN A 134 11.33 0.12 10.04
CA ASN A 134 12.04 0.39 8.79
C ASN A 134 13.17 -0.62 8.49
N ASP A 135 13.54 -1.48 9.45
CA ASP A 135 14.60 -2.49 9.28
C ASP A 135 14.14 -3.71 8.44
N ILE A 136 12.83 -3.85 8.22
CA ILE A 136 12.25 -4.93 7.44
C ILE A 136 11.70 -4.45 6.09
N ARG A 137 11.43 -5.39 5.16
CA ARG A 137 10.81 -5.02 3.87
C ARG A 137 9.39 -4.54 4.06
N PRO A 138 8.99 -3.45 3.39
CA PRO A 138 7.58 -3.05 3.35
C PRO A 138 6.74 -4.12 2.67
N GLY A 139 5.45 -4.20 3.04
CA GLY A 139 4.51 -5.20 2.55
C GLY A 139 3.44 -4.66 1.63
N LEU A 140 2.87 -5.57 0.84
CA LEU A 140 1.62 -5.34 0.11
C LEU A 140 0.46 -5.17 1.11
N THR A 141 0.45 -6.01 2.14
CA THR A 141 -0.44 -5.89 3.30
C THR A 141 0.37 -6.09 4.60
N GLY A 142 -0.22 -5.78 5.76
CA GLY A 142 0.46 -5.87 7.04
C GLY A 142 -0.46 -5.62 8.23
N LEU A 143 0.11 -5.69 9.43
CA LEU A 143 -0.65 -5.65 10.68
C LEU A 143 -1.44 -4.33 10.85
N ALA A 144 -0.84 -3.18 10.51
CA ALA A 144 -1.52 -1.90 10.55
C ALA A 144 -2.68 -1.84 9.55
N GLN A 145 -2.50 -2.39 8.32
CA GLN A 145 -3.55 -2.38 7.30
C GLN A 145 -4.79 -3.18 7.72
N VAL A 146 -4.61 -4.34 8.38
CA VAL A 146 -5.75 -5.16 8.84
C VAL A 146 -6.38 -4.67 10.15
N ASN A 147 -5.85 -3.59 10.75
CA ASN A 147 -6.37 -3.00 11.99
C ASN A 147 -6.87 -1.55 11.82
N GLY A 148 -7.01 -1.04 10.58
CA GLY A 148 -7.60 0.29 10.35
C GLY A 148 -6.99 1.07 9.18
N ARG A 149 -5.94 0.53 8.52
CA ARG A 149 -5.37 1.11 7.29
C ARG A 149 -4.94 2.57 7.43
N ASP A 150 -5.50 3.41 6.53
CA ASP A 150 -5.13 4.83 6.40
C ASP A 150 -5.77 5.71 7.49
N GLU A 151 -6.83 5.23 8.15
CA GLU A 151 -7.53 5.94 9.23
C GLU A 151 -6.75 5.95 10.56
N LEU A 152 -5.76 5.08 10.71
CA LEU A 152 -4.96 5.01 11.94
C LEU A 152 -4.07 6.25 12.10
N PRO A 153 -4.00 6.83 13.32
CA PRO A 153 -2.98 7.80 13.69
C PRO A 153 -1.58 7.25 13.46
N ILE A 154 -0.61 8.14 13.24
CA ILE A 154 0.77 7.75 12.88
C ILE A 154 1.45 6.90 13.97
N ASP A 155 1.27 7.27 15.22
CA ASP A 155 1.79 6.56 16.38
C ASP A 155 1.21 5.15 16.51
N VAL A 156 -0.11 5.01 16.31
CA VAL A 156 -0.78 3.71 16.31
C VAL A 156 -0.33 2.85 15.13
N LYS A 157 -0.19 3.46 13.94
CA LYS A 157 0.32 2.80 12.75
C LYS A 157 1.74 2.28 12.96
N ALA A 158 2.63 3.13 13.47
CA ALA A 158 4.01 2.77 13.77
C ALA A 158 4.10 1.67 14.85
N ARG A 159 3.23 1.71 15.88
CA ARG A 159 3.16 0.66 16.90
C ARG A 159 2.81 -0.72 16.31
N TYR A 160 1.77 -0.82 15.47
CA TYR A 160 1.44 -2.08 14.79
C TYR A 160 2.56 -2.56 13.87
N ASP A 161 3.21 -1.63 13.15
CA ASP A 161 4.33 -1.97 12.27
C ASP A 161 5.54 -2.47 13.07
N GLY A 162 5.80 -1.88 14.26
CA GLY A 162 6.85 -2.33 15.20
C GLY A 162 6.53 -3.67 15.85
N GLU A 163 5.26 -3.89 16.25
CA GLU A 163 4.80 -5.18 16.76
C GLU A 163 5.03 -6.29 15.73
N TYR A 164 4.68 -6.04 14.48
CA TYR A 164 4.96 -6.99 13.41
C TYR A 164 6.47 -7.19 13.19
N ALA A 165 7.26 -6.12 13.17
CA ALA A 165 8.71 -6.19 12.97
C ALA A 165 9.43 -7.00 14.06
N ALA A 166 8.93 -6.94 15.31
CA ALA A 166 9.46 -7.72 16.41
C ALA A 166 9.07 -9.22 16.34
N HIS A 167 8.00 -9.57 15.62
CA HIS A 167 7.44 -10.93 15.62
C HIS A 167 7.17 -11.44 14.20
N VAL A 168 8.18 -11.39 13.31
CA VAL A 168 8.09 -11.94 11.97
C VAL A 168 8.16 -13.46 12.00
N THR A 169 7.00 -14.11 11.97
CA THR A 169 6.85 -15.56 11.96
C THR A 169 5.91 -16.05 10.86
N PHE A 170 6.05 -17.30 10.44
CA PHE A 170 5.17 -17.91 9.44
C PHE A 170 3.69 -17.81 9.82
N TRP A 171 3.35 -18.17 11.05
CA TRP A 171 1.96 -18.13 11.51
C TRP A 171 1.38 -16.74 11.61
N ASN A 172 2.20 -15.74 11.96
CA ASN A 172 1.76 -14.35 11.98
C ASN A 172 1.50 -13.84 10.56
N ASP A 173 2.35 -14.19 9.58
CA ASP A 173 2.14 -13.88 8.18
C ASP A 173 0.86 -14.52 7.64
N VAL A 174 0.63 -15.81 7.91
CA VAL A 174 -0.60 -16.51 7.53
C VAL A 174 -1.84 -15.84 8.12
N LYS A 175 -1.82 -15.51 9.40
CA LYS A 175 -2.92 -14.82 10.09
C LYS A 175 -3.24 -13.45 9.45
N ILE A 176 -2.20 -12.65 9.19
CA ILE A 176 -2.37 -11.33 8.56
C ILE A 176 -2.89 -11.48 7.13
N PHE A 177 -2.39 -12.45 6.37
CA PHE A 177 -2.84 -12.74 5.01
C PHE A 177 -4.35 -13.00 4.95
N PHE A 178 -4.86 -13.93 5.74
CA PHE A 178 -6.29 -14.23 5.77
C PHE A 178 -7.14 -13.07 6.29
N ARG A 179 -6.66 -12.33 7.30
CA ARG A 179 -7.33 -11.10 7.75
C ARG A 179 -7.38 -10.03 6.66
N SER A 180 -6.37 -9.94 5.81
CA SER A 180 -6.35 -8.99 4.69
C SER A 180 -7.43 -9.29 3.67
N ILE A 181 -7.66 -10.57 3.35
CA ILE A 181 -8.72 -11.00 2.45
C ILE A 181 -10.09 -10.55 3.00
N THR A 182 -10.38 -10.86 4.27
CA THR A 182 -11.64 -10.46 4.90
C THR A 182 -11.80 -8.95 4.96
N TYR A 183 -10.71 -8.21 5.20
CA TYR A 183 -10.72 -6.76 5.28
C TYR A 183 -11.04 -6.09 3.93
N VAL A 184 -10.48 -6.59 2.84
CA VAL A 184 -10.79 -6.11 1.47
C VAL A 184 -12.27 -6.31 1.14
N PHE A 185 -12.85 -7.46 1.49
CA PHE A 185 -14.27 -7.74 1.27
C PHE A 185 -15.20 -6.86 2.12
N GLN A 186 -14.79 -6.48 3.33
CA GLN A 186 -15.60 -5.63 4.21
C GLN A 186 -15.59 -4.15 3.82
N ARG A 187 -14.76 -3.73 2.86
CA ARG A 187 -14.65 -2.34 2.34
C ARG A 187 -14.48 -1.28 3.44
N ARG A 188 -13.89 -1.62 4.59
CA ARG A 188 -13.67 -0.68 5.70
C ARG A 188 -12.33 0.05 5.50
N GLY A 189 -12.31 1.37 5.78
CA GLY A 189 -11.06 2.14 5.95
C GLY A 189 -10.30 2.48 4.67
N VAL A 190 -10.93 2.47 3.50
CA VAL A 190 -10.31 2.98 2.27
C VAL A 190 -10.54 4.51 2.22
N VAL A 191 -9.76 5.25 3.00
CA VAL A 191 -9.58 6.69 2.82
C VAL A 191 -8.19 6.86 2.20
N GLU A 192 -8.14 7.13 0.91
CA GLU A 192 -6.86 7.25 0.22
C GLU A 192 -6.06 8.44 0.77
N GLY A 193 -4.90 8.11 1.32
CA GLY A 193 -3.90 9.09 1.74
C GLY A 193 -4.19 9.80 3.06
N GLY A 194 -5.24 9.45 3.80
CA GLY A 194 -5.52 10.00 5.11
C GLY A 194 -4.51 9.47 6.15
N THR A 195 -3.63 10.32 6.63
CA THR A 195 -3.12 10.18 7.99
C THR A 195 -4.26 10.68 8.88
N GLY A 196 -4.68 9.95 9.90
CA GLY A 196 -5.83 10.26 10.78
C GLY A 196 -5.95 11.69 11.36
N ALA A 197 -5.14 12.63 10.90
CA ALA A 197 -5.15 14.04 11.23
C ALA A 197 -6.46 14.76 10.88
N MET A 198 -7.25 14.30 9.89
CA MET A 198 -8.52 14.96 9.56
C MET A 198 -9.63 14.76 10.59
N ASN A 199 -9.55 13.73 11.43
CA ASN A 199 -10.54 13.50 12.47
C ASN A 199 -10.30 14.31 13.76
N GLN A 200 -9.12 14.89 13.95
CA GLN A 200 -8.86 15.77 15.09
C GLN A 200 -9.50 17.14 14.90
N THR A 201 -9.46 17.71 13.70
CA THR A 201 -10.08 19.01 13.41
C THR A 201 -11.61 19.01 13.46
N LYS A 202 -12.25 17.84 13.26
CA LYS A 202 -13.72 17.72 13.37
C LYS A 202 -14.21 17.54 14.82
N LYS A 203 -13.33 17.11 15.74
CA LYS A 203 -13.65 16.97 17.16
C LYS A 203 -13.42 18.24 17.97
N GLU A 204 -12.61 19.17 17.47
CA GLU A 204 -12.32 20.43 18.16
C GLU A 204 -13.30 21.59 17.83
N ASN A 205 -14.28 21.37 16.97
CA ASN A 205 -15.31 22.39 16.69
C ASN A 205 -16.73 21.79 16.73
N PRO A 206 -17.25 21.43 17.92
CA PRO A 206 -18.65 21.17 18.11
C PRO A 206 -19.33 22.51 18.47
N SER A 207 -19.96 23.19 17.55
CA SER A 207 -20.74 24.42 17.73
C SER A 207 -20.10 25.70 17.20
N LYS A 208 -20.49 26.04 16.00
CA LYS A 208 -21.04 27.38 15.69
C LYS A 208 -22.02 27.25 14.55
#